data_9207bd75eca0cbca8db863615d1141f7
#
_entry.id   9207bd75eca0cbca8db863615d1141f7
#
_cell.length_a   1.000
_cell.length_b   1.000
_cell.length_c   1.000
_cell.angle_alpha   90.00
_cell.angle_beta   90.00
_cell.angle_gamma   90.00
#
_symmetry.space_group_name_H-M   'P 1'
#
loop_
_entity.id
_entity.type
_entity.pdbx_description
1 polymer ?
#
loop_
_entity_poly.entity_id
_entity_poly.type
_entity_poly.pdbx_seq_one_letter_code
_entity_poly.pdbx_strand_id
1 'polypeptide(L)'
;MSDSYKLYGYRWVVLAVFMLINVTIQTLWIAYAPITGPAADYYGVGDLQIGLLSMAFMIAFIPLSIPVSWVIDTYGFRLAVGIGAVLMGVFGVLRGLAGTNYGLVLGATFGIAAAQPFLLNAWTTVPAKWFALEERATAVGLVTLASLVGTALGMVLTPILVESLSIASVQLIYGAAAAVTTVLFLFLSREAPPTPPCPPGQEVRALMLDGLKHALKVRPFWFDLALAFIGLGIFNGVTTWIEAMIRPRGFTPGDAGTLGALMILGGVIGAVVIPSLSDKQRMRQRYLYVAFAGAIPGMIGLTFATSAWLLFASAFEMGFFLVSAMPIAMQYAAEITYPTPEGTSNGLMQLFGQVSVVFVFIMEALRTANGSFTPALLLAIGLVVVSVVLVTQMKDATLDRTGAAPLSPGEIPSPDSVRSGSDL
;
A
#
# COMPACT_ATOMS: atom_id res chain seq x y z
N MET A 1 -2.52 -32.08 28.85
CA MET A 1 -1.48 -32.19 27.80
C MET A 1 -1.17 -30.78 27.36
N SER A 2 -0.04 -30.23 27.77
CA SER A 2 0.39 -28.92 27.31
C SER A 2 0.83 -29.10 25.86
N ASP A 3 -0.02 -28.69 24.91
CA ASP A 3 0.36 -28.59 23.52
C ASP A 3 1.46 -27.51 23.44
N SER A 4 2.71 -27.95 23.46
CA SER A 4 3.86 -27.08 23.31
C SER A 4 3.92 -26.64 21.85
N TYR A 5 3.41 -25.42 21.57
CA TYR A 5 3.57 -24.80 20.27
C TYR A 5 5.05 -24.60 19.98
N LYS A 6 5.52 -25.09 18.84
CA LYS A 6 6.93 -24.99 18.47
C LYS A 6 7.10 -23.94 17.38
N LEU A 7 7.79 -22.85 17.73
CA LEU A 7 8.18 -21.85 16.76
C LEU A 7 9.45 -22.30 16.02
N TYR A 8 9.35 -22.44 14.71
CA TYR A 8 10.45 -22.85 13.84
C TYR A 8 11.25 -21.63 13.36
N GLY A 9 12.57 -21.68 13.44
CA GLY A 9 13.45 -20.63 12.91
C GLY A 9 13.27 -20.40 11.40
N TYR A 10 12.81 -21.40 10.66
CA TYR A 10 12.53 -21.34 9.23
C TYR A 10 11.44 -20.31 8.86
N ARG A 11 10.62 -19.87 9.81
CA ARG A 11 9.63 -18.77 9.62
C ARG A 11 10.28 -17.50 9.07
N TRP A 12 11.51 -17.20 9.53
CA TRP A 12 12.26 -16.03 9.06
C TRP A 12 12.74 -16.16 7.62
N VAL A 13 13.04 -17.38 7.17
CA VAL A 13 13.40 -17.65 5.77
C VAL A 13 12.19 -17.44 4.87
N VAL A 14 11.01 -17.96 5.26
CA VAL A 14 9.77 -17.75 4.52
C VAL A 14 9.40 -16.28 4.46
N LEU A 15 9.51 -15.56 5.58
CA LEU A 15 9.26 -14.12 5.61
C LEU A 15 10.26 -13.35 4.74
N ALA A 16 11.55 -13.67 4.81
CA ALA A 16 12.60 -12.99 4.04
C ALA A 16 12.38 -13.14 2.52
N VAL A 17 12.06 -14.33 2.03
CA VAL A 17 11.78 -14.52 0.59
C VAL A 17 10.47 -13.87 0.18
N PHE A 18 9.48 -13.81 1.07
CA PHE A 18 8.24 -13.07 0.84
C PHE A 18 8.47 -11.55 0.82
N MET A 19 9.31 -11.02 1.71
CA MET A 19 9.75 -9.62 1.69
C MET A 19 10.50 -9.30 0.39
N LEU A 20 11.43 -10.16 -0.02
CA LEU A 20 12.23 -9.96 -1.24
C LEU A 20 11.37 -9.87 -2.50
N ILE A 21 10.35 -10.71 -2.61
CA ILE A 21 9.41 -10.67 -3.74
C ILE A 21 8.55 -9.39 -3.73
N ASN A 22 8.19 -8.89 -2.53
CA ASN A 22 7.49 -7.62 -2.37
C ASN A 22 8.38 -6.42 -2.71
N VAL A 23 9.66 -6.42 -2.32
CA VAL A 23 10.64 -5.42 -2.80
C VAL A 23 10.67 -5.40 -4.32
N THR A 24 10.75 -6.57 -4.95
CA THR A 24 10.90 -6.68 -6.40
C THR A 24 9.67 -6.17 -7.15
N ILE A 25 8.45 -6.57 -6.74
CA ILE A 25 7.21 -6.12 -7.43
C ILE A 25 7.02 -4.61 -7.32
N GLN A 26 7.36 -4.02 -6.18
CA GLN A 26 7.24 -2.58 -5.98
C GLN A 26 8.29 -1.79 -6.77
N THR A 27 9.51 -2.32 -6.90
CA THR A 27 10.53 -1.75 -7.79
C THR A 27 10.06 -1.77 -9.25
N LEU A 28 9.48 -2.91 -9.71
CA LEU A 28 8.95 -3.05 -11.07
C LEU A 28 7.75 -2.13 -11.34
N TRP A 29 6.90 -1.89 -10.33
CA TRP A 29 5.75 -1.01 -10.43
C TRP A 29 6.14 0.43 -10.69
N ILE A 30 7.11 0.96 -9.93
CA ILE A 30 7.40 2.39 -9.92
C ILE A 30 8.55 2.79 -10.89
N ALA A 31 9.21 1.81 -11.51
CA ALA A 31 10.43 2.01 -12.29
C ALA A 31 10.35 3.11 -13.37
N TYR A 32 9.18 3.33 -13.97
CA TYR A 32 9.02 4.35 -15.02
C TYR A 32 8.70 5.76 -14.50
N ALA A 33 8.20 5.87 -13.28
CA ALA A 33 7.74 7.15 -12.72
C ALA A 33 8.84 8.24 -12.65
N PRO A 34 10.08 7.96 -12.18
CA PRO A 34 11.13 8.97 -12.11
C PRO A 34 11.77 9.30 -13.47
N ILE A 35 11.43 8.57 -14.54
CA ILE A 35 12.01 8.74 -15.87
C ILE A 35 10.93 8.90 -16.95
N THR A 36 9.77 9.48 -16.62
CA THR A 36 8.62 9.59 -17.56
C THR A 36 9.02 10.24 -18.87
N GLY A 37 9.73 11.39 -18.86
CA GLY A 37 10.20 12.06 -20.07
C GLY A 37 11.18 11.26 -20.90
N PRO A 38 12.31 10.83 -20.34
CA PRO A 38 13.26 9.97 -21.05
C PRO A 38 12.63 8.68 -21.60
N ALA A 39 11.65 8.09 -20.89
CA ALA A 39 10.96 6.91 -21.37
C ALA A 39 9.98 7.24 -22.51
N ALA A 40 9.28 8.37 -22.45
CA ALA A 40 8.43 8.85 -23.53
C ALA A 40 9.22 9.04 -24.84
N ASP A 41 10.37 9.68 -24.75
CA ASP A 41 11.28 9.86 -25.88
C ASP A 41 11.82 8.52 -26.41
N TYR A 42 12.21 7.61 -25.52
CA TYR A 42 12.76 6.30 -25.89
C TYR A 42 11.77 5.41 -26.64
N TYR A 43 10.50 5.41 -26.21
CA TYR A 43 9.43 4.62 -26.84
C TYR A 43 8.69 5.38 -27.97
N GLY A 44 8.93 6.68 -28.14
CA GLY A 44 8.20 7.52 -29.09
C GLY A 44 6.72 7.68 -28.76
N VAL A 45 6.38 7.81 -27.48
CA VAL A 45 5.00 7.93 -26.97
C VAL A 45 4.87 9.16 -26.07
N GLY A 46 3.65 9.50 -25.64
CA GLY A 46 3.43 10.59 -24.69
C GLY A 46 3.56 10.16 -23.23
N ASP A 47 3.60 11.14 -22.34
CA ASP A 47 3.71 10.92 -20.88
C ASP A 47 2.57 10.05 -20.32
N LEU A 48 1.34 10.20 -20.86
CA LEU A 48 0.20 9.39 -20.43
C LEU A 48 0.46 7.89 -20.66
N GLN A 49 1.05 7.53 -21.80
CA GLN A 49 1.38 6.14 -22.10
C GLN A 49 2.43 5.60 -21.12
N ILE A 50 3.40 6.41 -20.72
CA ILE A 50 4.36 6.00 -19.70
C ILE A 50 3.70 5.88 -18.33
N GLY A 51 2.84 6.83 -17.96
CA GLY A 51 2.03 6.74 -16.72
C GLY A 51 1.14 5.49 -16.68
N LEU A 52 0.60 5.03 -17.82
CA LEU A 52 -0.16 3.79 -17.93
C LEU A 52 0.63 2.56 -17.46
N LEU A 53 1.96 2.55 -17.58
CA LEU A 53 2.80 1.45 -17.09
C LEU A 53 2.73 1.31 -15.55
N SER A 54 2.62 2.42 -14.82
CA SER A 54 2.38 2.39 -13.37
C SER A 54 0.91 2.16 -13.04
N MET A 55 -0.01 2.81 -13.75
CA MET A 55 -1.46 2.66 -13.55
C MET A 55 -1.98 1.26 -13.88
N ALA A 56 -1.31 0.50 -14.75
CA ALA A 56 -1.65 -0.87 -15.10
C ALA A 56 -1.77 -1.77 -13.85
N PHE A 57 -0.94 -1.54 -12.84
CA PHE A 57 -0.98 -2.30 -11.59
C PHE A 57 -2.28 -2.05 -10.81
N MET A 58 -2.71 -0.79 -10.71
CA MET A 58 -3.97 -0.44 -10.05
C MET A 58 -5.16 -0.97 -10.85
N ILE A 59 -5.14 -0.82 -12.17
CA ILE A 59 -6.20 -1.30 -13.08
C ILE A 59 -6.34 -2.82 -12.98
N ALA A 60 -5.24 -3.56 -13.01
CA ALA A 60 -5.27 -5.03 -12.93
C ALA A 60 -5.68 -5.52 -11.53
N PHE A 61 -5.31 -4.77 -10.47
CA PHE A 61 -5.65 -5.15 -9.10
C PHE A 61 -7.17 -5.22 -8.85
N ILE A 62 -7.93 -4.26 -9.39
CA ILE A 62 -9.37 -4.14 -9.14
C ILE A 62 -10.13 -5.42 -9.49
N PRO A 63 -10.09 -5.96 -10.72
CA PRO A 63 -10.81 -7.17 -11.07
C PRO A 63 -10.20 -8.45 -10.50
N LEU A 64 -8.89 -8.45 -10.23
CA LEU A 64 -8.18 -9.66 -9.82
C LEU A 64 -8.14 -9.87 -8.31
N SER A 65 -8.32 -8.82 -7.50
CA SER A 65 -8.18 -8.89 -6.05
C SER A 65 -9.09 -9.96 -5.41
N ILE A 66 -10.37 -9.99 -5.78
CA ILE A 66 -11.34 -10.94 -5.23
C ILE A 66 -11.05 -12.37 -5.68
N PRO A 67 -10.87 -12.69 -6.99
CA PRO A 67 -10.51 -14.02 -7.44
C PRO A 67 -9.20 -14.52 -6.81
N VAL A 68 -8.20 -13.65 -6.68
CA VAL A 68 -6.90 -14.01 -6.10
C VAL A 68 -7.03 -14.31 -4.62
N SER A 69 -7.81 -13.53 -3.86
CA SER A 69 -8.09 -13.84 -2.44
C SER A 69 -8.73 -15.22 -2.31
N TRP A 70 -9.68 -15.56 -3.17
CA TRP A 70 -10.28 -16.91 -3.19
C TRP A 70 -9.22 -18.00 -3.47
N VAL A 71 -8.28 -17.76 -4.37
CA VAL A 71 -7.17 -18.71 -4.64
C VAL A 71 -6.28 -18.89 -3.41
N ILE A 72 -5.94 -17.79 -2.71
CA ILE A 72 -5.13 -17.83 -1.47
C ILE A 72 -5.83 -18.66 -0.40
N ASP A 73 -7.13 -18.46 -0.23
CA ASP A 73 -7.92 -19.14 0.79
C ASP A 73 -8.16 -20.62 0.49
N THR A 74 -8.33 -20.95 -0.80
CA THR A 74 -8.67 -22.32 -1.21
C THR A 74 -7.44 -23.20 -1.36
N TYR A 75 -6.36 -22.68 -1.96
CA TYR A 75 -5.17 -23.45 -2.33
C TYR A 75 -3.94 -23.09 -1.50
N GLY A 76 -4.04 -22.10 -0.64
CA GLY A 76 -2.96 -21.64 0.21
C GLY A 76 -2.08 -20.56 -0.43
N PHE A 77 -1.33 -19.86 0.43
CA PHE A 77 -0.53 -18.71 -0.02
C PHE A 77 0.67 -19.12 -0.87
N ARG A 78 1.28 -20.31 -0.60
CA ARG A 78 2.46 -20.76 -1.35
C ARG A 78 2.16 -20.92 -2.83
N LEU A 79 1.03 -21.56 -3.15
CA LEU A 79 0.61 -21.73 -4.55
C LEU A 79 0.23 -20.38 -5.15
N ALA A 80 -0.60 -19.60 -4.46
CA ALA A 80 -1.07 -18.31 -4.95
C ALA A 80 0.08 -17.34 -5.22
N VAL A 81 0.92 -17.09 -4.20
CA VAL A 81 2.10 -16.22 -4.35
C VAL A 81 3.10 -16.79 -5.36
N GLY A 82 3.21 -18.13 -5.46
CA GLY A 82 4.01 -18.81 -6.47
C GLY A 82 3.55 -18.47 -7.89
N ILE A 83 2.24 -18.47 -8.16
CA ILE A 83 1.67 -18.04 -9.44
C ILE A 83 2.04 -16.57 -9.70
N GLY A 84 1.83 -15.69 -8.73
CA GLY A 84 2.22 -14.29 -8.83
C GLY A 84 3.71 -14.11 -9.10
N ALA A 85 4.56 -14.86 -8.39
CA ALA A 85 6.01 -14.83 -8.60
C ALA A 85 6.41 -15.24 -10.02
N VAL A 86 5.82 -16.31 -10.56
CA VAL A 86 6.09 -16.77 -11.94
C VAL A 86 5.64 -15.71 -12.95
N LEU A 87 4.45 -15.13 -12.78
CA LEU A 87 3.98 -14.04 -13.64
C LEU A 87 4.95 -12.86 -13.59
N MET A 88 5.37 -12.43 -12.40
CA MET A 88 6.32 -11.34 -12.23
C MET A 88 7.67 -11.64 -12.89
N GLY A 89 8.22 -12.83 -12.69
CA GLY A 89 9.52 -13.24 -13.26
C GLY A 89 9.49 -13.32 -14.79
N VAL A 90 8.50 -14.01 -15.33
CA VAL A 90 8.37 -14.20 -16.80
C VAL A 90 8.13 -12.87 -17.50
N PHE A 91 7.10 -12.14 -17.08
CA PHE A 91 6.75 -10.85 -17.71
C PHE A 91 7.75 -9.74 -17.38
N GLY A 92 8.46 -9.81 -16.24
CA GLY A 92 9.58 -8.93 -15.93
C GLY A 92 10.72 -9.05 -16.95
N VAL A 93 11.11 -10.28 -17.28
CA VAL A 93 12.11 -10.55 -18.34
C VAL A 93 11.57 -10.12 -19.71
N LEU A 94 10.34 -10.48 -20.07
CA LEU A 94 9.72 -10.10 -21.34
C LEU A 94 9.67 -8.58 -21.51
N ARG A 95 9.38 -7.82 -20.45
CA ARG A 95 9.39 -6.35 -20.47
C ARG A 95 10.76 -5.80 -20.84
N GLY A 96 11.85 -6.38 -20.32
CA GLY A 96 13.21 -5.98 -20.66
C GLY A 96 13.59 -6.36 -22.09
N LEU A 97 13.12 -7.51 -22.59
CA LEU A 97 13.38 -7.99 -23.96
C LEU A 97 12.54 -7.28 -25.02
N ALA A 98 11.50 -6.54 -24.64
CA ALA A 98 10.63 -5.84 -25.58
C ALA A 98 11.33 -4.68 -26.36
N GLY A 99 12.52 -4.27 -25.95
CA GLY A 99 13.30 -3.22 -26.61
C GLY A 99 12.54 -1.89 -26.64
N THR A 100 12.36 -1.31 -27.83
CA THR A 100 11.64 -0.04 -28.03
C THR A 100 10.14 -0.24 -28.32
N ASN A 101 9.64 -1.47 -28.36
CA ASN A 101 8.25 -1.75 -28.67
C ASN A 101 7.35 -1.50 -27.47
N TYR A 102 6.74 -0.31 -27.40
CA TYR A 102 5.85 0.08 -26.32
C TYR A 102 4.68 -0.89 -26.10
N GLY A 103 4.08 -1.43 -27.19
CA GLY A 103 2.96 -2.38 -27.08
C GLY A 103 3.34 -3.66 -26.33
N LEU A 104 4.53 -4.19 -26.61
CA LEU A 104 5.07 -5.36 -25.88
C LEU A 104 5.41 -5.01 -24.43
N VAL A 105 5.98 -3.82 -24.18
CA VAL A 105 6.26 -3.32 -22.82
C VAL A 105 4.97 -3.20 -22.02
N LEU A 106 3.92 -2.61 -22.60
CA LEU A 106 2.62 -2.45 -21.95
C LEU A 106 1.98 -3.82 -21.65
N GLY A 107 1.97 -4.74 -22.62
CA GLY A 107 1.45 -6.10 -22.43
C GLY A 107 2.19 -6.87 -21.34
N ALA A 108 3.52 -6.81 -21.34
CA ALA A 108 4.35 -7.42 -20.30
C ALA A 108 4.11 -6.75 -18.92
N THR A 109 3.92 -5.43 -18.90
CA THR A 109 3.60 -4.71 -17.66
C THR A 109 2.25 -5.14 -17.08
N PHE A 110 1.21 -5.37 -17.91
CA PHE A 110 -0.05 -5.94 -17.43
C PHE A 110 0.14 -7.36 -16.88
N GLY A 111 1.03 -8.17 -17.46
CA GLY A 111 1.40 -9.47 -16.92
C GLY A 111 2.05 -9.39 -15.54
N ILE A 112 2.98 -8.42 -15.34
CA ILE A 112 3.55 -8.14 -14.01
C ILE A 112 2.48 -7.61 -13.07
N ALA A 113 1.63 -6.71 -13.54
CA ALA A 113 0.55 -6.10 -12.75
C ALA A 113 -0.44 -7.15 -12.23
N ALA A 114 -0.74 -8.18 -13.03
CA ALA A 114 -1.57 -9.31 -12.61
C ALA A 114 -0.96 -10.14 -11.47
N ALA A 115 0.36 -10.07 -11.25
CA ALA A 115 1.04 -10.69 -10.13
C ALA A 115 0.77 -9.97 -8.80
N GLN A 116 0.57 -8.64 -8.82
CA GLN A 116 0.51 -7.81 -7.61
C GLN A 116 -0.58 -8.24 -6.61
N PRO A 117 -1.84 -8.56 -7.00
CA PRO A 117 -2.85 -9.02 -6.06
C PRO A 117 -2.47 -10.30 -5.31
N PHE A 118 -1.73 -11.25 -5.96
CA PHE A 118 -1.26 -12.46 -5.31
C PHE A 118 -0.28 -12.19 -4.16
N LEU A 119 0.50 -11.13 -4.28
CA LEU A 119 1.48 -10.74 -3.28
C LEU A 119 0.85 -9.89 -2.18
N LEU A 120 0.08 -8.86 -2.55
CA LEU A 120 -0.50 -7.92 -1.59
C LEU A 120 -1.59 -8.56 -0.73
N ASN A 121 -2.46 -9.40 -1.30
CA ASN A 121 -3.53 -10.04 -0.53
C ASN A 121 -3.00 -11.12 0.43
N ALA A 122 -1.75 -11.59 0.24
CA ALA A 122 -1.09 -12.54 1.13
C ALA A 122 -0.34 -11.91 2.32
N TRP A 123 -0.31 -10.58 2.44
CA TRP A 123 0.50 -9.86 3.45
C TRP A 123 0.23 -10.27 4.89
N THR A 124 -1.02 -10.51 5.23
CA THR A 124 -1.43 -10.98 6.56
C THR A 124 -1.44 -12.50 6.68
N THR A 125 -1.65 -13.20 5.57
CA THR A 125 -1.75 -14.67 5.53
C THR A 125 -0.41 -15.34 5.87
N VAL A 126 0.71 -14.84 5.31
CA VAL A 126 2.04 -15.38 5.59
C VAL A 126 2.41 -15.25 7.07
N PRO A 127 2.33 -14.05 7.69
CA PRO A 127 2.53 -13.89 9.12
C PRO A 127 1.59 -14.74 9.98
N ALA A 128 0.30 -14.84 9.60
CA ALA A 128 -0.68 -15.60 10.35
C ALA A 128 -0.37 -17.10 10.41
N LYS A 129 0.19 -17.67 9.34
CA LYS A 129 0.52 -19.11 9.27
C LYS A 129 1.85 -19.47 9.94
N TRP A 130 2.81 -18.54 10.01
CA TRP A 130 4.17 -18.85 10.45
C TRP A 130 4.56 -18.25 11.80
N PHE A 131 3.87 -17.21 12.26
CA PHE A 131 4.24 -16.44 13.45
C PHE A 131 3.20 -16.57 14.56
N ALA A 132 3.69 -16.56 15.82
CA ALA A 132 2.83 -16.46 17.00
C ALA A 132 2.04 -15.14 16.98
N LEU A 133 0.93 -15.10 17.68
CA LEU A 133 0.00 -13.97 17.66
C LEU A 133 0.69 -12.63 18.00
N GLU A 134 1.61 -12.67 18.98
CA GLU A 134 2.36 -11.51 19.47
C GLU A 134 3.37 -10.98 18.44
N GLU A 135 3.84 -11.82 17.50
CA GLU A 135 4.85 -11.47 16.49
C GLU A 135 4.24 -11.11 15.13
N ARG A 136 2.95 -11.38 14.90
CA ARG A 136 2.29 -11.17 13.59
C ARG A 136 2.33 -9.72 13.12
N ALA A 137 2.06 -8.78 14.03
CA ALA A 137 2.11 -7.35 13.72
C ALA A 137 3.51 -6.92 13.25
N THR A 138 4.56 -7.42 13.92
CA THR A 138 5.95 -7.16 13.53
C THR A 138 6.25 -7.75 12.15
N ALA A 139 5.82 -8.97 11.87
CA ALA A 139 6.05 -9.61 10.56
C ALA A 139 5.31 -8.86 9.43
N VAL A 140 4.07 -8.43 9.64
CA VAL A 140 3.33 -7.58 8.68
C VAL A 140 4.04 -6.24 8.48
N GLY A 141 4.52 -5.62 9.55
CA GLY A 141 5.29 -4.37 9.49
C GLY A 141 6.57 -4.51 8.67
N LEU A 142 7.28 -5.64 8.79
CA LEU A 142 8.48 -5.92 7.99
C LEU A 142 8.15 -6.09 6.49
N VAL A 143 7.04 -6.75 6.15
CA VAL A 143 6.58 -6.86 4.75
C VAL A 143 6.21 -5.49 4.18
N THR A 144 5.52 -4.65 4.98
CA THR A 144 5.18 -3.26 4.59
C THR A 144 6.44 -2.45 4.36
N LEU A 145 7.42 -2.54 5.26
CA LEU A 145 8.73 -1.88 5.11
C LEU A 145 9.46 -2.34 3.84
N ALA A 146 9.45 -3.65 3.57
CA ALA A 146 10.04 -4.21 2.35
C ALA A 146 9.42 -3.61 1.08
N SER A 147 8.09 -3.43 1.06
CA SER A 147 7.39 -2.80 -0.05
C SER A 147 7.79 -1.34 -0.25
N LEU A 148 7.90 -0.58 0.83
CA LEU A 148 8.36 0.81 0.78
C LEU A 148 9.82 0.92 0.31
N VAL A 149 10.69 0.01 0.78
CA VAL A 149 12.08 -0.11 0.30
C VAL A 149 12.11 -0.40 -1.21
N GLY A 150 11.26 -1.32 -1.70
CA GLY A 150 11.15 -1.61 -3.13
C GLY A 150 10.76 -0.38 -3.95
N THR A 151 9.79 0.39 -3.46
CA THR A 151 9.38 1.65 -4.11
C THR A 151 10.52 2.67 -4.11
N ALA A 152 11.22 2.84 -3.00
CA ALA A 152 12.37 3.75 -2.91
C ALA A 152 13.51 3.32 -3.84
N LEU A 153 13.81 2.01 -3.93
CA LEU A 153 14.81 1.47 -4.86
C LEU A 153 14.45 1.76 -6.32
N GLY A 154 13.19 1.54 -6.71
CA GLY A 154 12.71 1.87 -8.05
C GLY A 154 12.85 3.35 -8.40
N MET A 155 12.53 4.23 -7.43
CA MET A 155 12.66 5.68 -7.60
C MET A 155 14.11 6.13 -7.76
N VAL A 156 15.04 5.62 -6.95
CA VAL A 156 16.45 6.07 -6.92
C VAL A 156 17.29 5.40 -7.99
N LEU A 157 17.20 4.06 -8.08
CA LEU A 157 18.10 3.31 -8.97
C LEU A 157 17.78 3.52 -10.44
N THR A 158 16.50 3.70 -10.80
CA THR A 158 16.13 3.81 -12.21
C THR A 158 16.77 5.03 -12.88
N PRO A 159 16.64 6.27 -12.39
CA PRO A 159 17.31 7.41 -13.03
C PRO A 159 18.83 7.26 -13.07
N ILE A 160 19.47 6.73 -12.01
CA ILE A 160 20.91 6.51 -11.97
C ILE A 160 21.35 5.51 -13.04
N LEU A 161 20.64 4.42 -13.19
CA LEU A 161 20.99 3.38 -14.16
C LEU A 161 20.78 3.84 -15.60
N VAL A 162 19.74 4.63 -15.89
CA VAL A 162 19.49 5.13 -17.26
C VAL A 162 20.47 6.22 -17.70
N GLU A 163 21.27 6.80 -16.80
CA GLU A 163 22.37 7.69 -17.21
C GLU A 163 23.45 6.94 -18.01
N SER A 164 23.66 5.66 -17.75
CA SER A 164 24.72 4.86 -18.36
C SER A 164 24.20 3.68 -19.20
N LEU A 165 22.96 3.26 -19.01
CA LEU A 165 22.36 2.10 -19.67
C LEU A 165 21.10 2.52 -20.45
N SER A 166 20.75 1.74 -21.48
CA SER A 166 19.45 1.91 -22.14
C SER A 166 18.29 1.52 -21.19
N ILE A 167 17.13 2.13 -21.38
CA ILE A 167 15.92 1.80 -20.60
C ILE A 167 15.61 0.31 -20.70
N ALA A 168 15.73 -0.31 -21.88
CA ALA A 168 15.52 -1.75 -22.03
C ALA A 168 16.50 -2.58 -21.20
N SER A 169 17.78 -2.18 -21.14
CA SER A 169 18.79 -2.85 -20.30
C SER A 169 18.45 -2.77 -18.81
N VAL A 170 18.00 -1.60 -18.34
CA VAL A 170 17.57 -1.42 -16.95
C VAL A 170 16.36 -2.31 -16.63
N GLN A 171 15.36 -2.35 -17.54
CA GLN A 171 14.19 -3.22 -17.37
C GLN A 171 14.58 -4.71 -17.40
N LEU A 172 15.58 -5.10 -18.19
CA LEU A 172 16.09 -6.46 -18.22
C LEU A 172 16.81 -6.84 -16.91
N ILE A 173 17.58 -5.92 -16.31
CA ILE A 173 18.18 -6.11 -14.98
C ILE A 173 17.10 -6.34 -13.93
N TYR A 174 16.05 -5.51 -13.94
CA TYR A 174 14.91 -5.71 -13.02
C TYR A 174 14.15 -7.01 -13.29
N GLY A 175 13.98 -7.38 -14.56
CA GLY A 175 13.38 -8.65 -14.95
C GLY A 175 14.22 -9.86 -14.52
N ALA A 176 15.54 -9.79 -14.64
CA ALA A 176 16.46 -10.80 -14.14
C ALA A 176 16.38 -10.94 -12.61
N ALA A 177 16.35 -9.81 -11.88
CA ALA A 177 16.14 -9.79 -10.44
C ALA A 177 14.79 -10.44 -10.08
N ALA A 178 13.72 -10.15 -10.82
CA ALA A 178 12.41 -10.76 -10.63
C ALA A 178 12.43 -12.28 -10.87
N ALA A 179 13.14 -12.76 -11.89
CA ALA A 179 13.32 -14.18 -12.14
C ALA A 179 14.08 -14.88 -11.00
N VAL A 180 15.15 -14.26 -10.50
CA VAL A 180 15.93 -14.78 -9.36
C VAL A 180 15.06 -14.84 -8.10
N THR A 181 14.34 -13.78 -7.77
CA THR A 181 13.47 -13.76 -6.58
C THR A 181 12.32 -14.77 -6.70
N THR A 182 11.79 -14.98 -7.91
CA THR A 182 10.82 -16.03 -8.20
C THR A 182 11.39 -17.42 -7.89
N VAL A 183 12.57 -17.73 -8.39
CA VAL A 183 13.23 -19.00 -8.13
C VAL A 183 13.47 -19.21 -6.64
N LEU A 184 14.00 -18.20 -5.95
CA LEU A 184 14.21 -18.26 -4.50
C LEU A 184 12.91 -18.51 -3.74
N PHE A 185 11.81 -17.84 -4.11
CA PHE A 185 10.51 -18.06 -3.49
C PHE A 185 10.00 -19.49 -3.70
N LEU A 186 10.03 -20.01 -4.91
CA LEU A 186 9.53 -21.34 -5.23
C LEU A 186 10.28 -22.45 -4.48
N PHE A 187 11.59 -22.31 -4.29
CA PHE A 187 12.40 -23.30 -3.58
C PHE A 187 12.38 -23.14 -2.05
N LEU A 188 12.35 -21.92 -1.54
CA LEU A 188 12.49 -21.66 -0.10
C LEU A 188 11.16 -21.45 0.62
N SER A 189 10.07 -21.12 -0.08
CA SER A 189 8.77 -20.95 0.59
C SER A 189 8.12 -22.30 0.93
N ARG A 190 7.45 -22.33 2.08
CA ARG A 190 6.63 -23.48 2.53
C ARG A 190 5.29 -22.97 3.00
N GLU A 191 4.22 -23.75 2.79
CA GLU A 191 2.86 -23.35 3.09
C GLU A 191 2.60 -23.12 4.59
N ALA A 192 3.09 -24.03 5.43
CA ALA A 192 2.91 -23.97 6.87
C ALA A 192 4.04 -24.70 7.60
N PRO A 193 4.29 -24.38 8.87
CA PRO A 193 5.20 -25.18 9.70
C PRO A 193 4.58 -26.55 10.00
N PRO A 194 5.38 -27.55 10.41
CA PRO A 194 4.89 -28.88 10.76
C PRO A 194 3.88 -28.91 11.92
N THR A 195 3.96 -27.95 12.83
CA THR A 195 2.98 -27.73 13.91
C THR A 195 2.49 -26.28 13.86
N PRO A 196 1.18 -26.01 14.04
CA PRO A 196 0.65 -24.66 14.06
C PRO A 196 1.35 -23.76 15.09
N PRO A 197 1.54 -22.46 14.82
CA PRO A 197 2.17 -21.52 15.76
C PRO A 197 1.24 -21.02 16.86
N CYS A 198 -0.06 -21.36 16.83
CA CYS A 198 -1.09 -20.93 17.78
C CYS A 198 -2.22 -21.97 17.90
N PRO A 199 -3.06 -21.91 18.96
CA PRO A 199 -4.21 -22.80 19.17
C PRO A 199 -5.21 -22.80 18.01
N PRO A 200 -5.89 -23.93 17.75
CA PRO A 200 -6.99 -24.00 16.78
C PRO A 200 -8.08 -22.97 17.10
N GLY A 201 -8.58 -22.25 16.10
CA GLY A 201 -9.63 -21.22 16.25
C GLY A 201 -9.13 -19.79 16.30
N GLN A 202 -7.83 -19.54 16.44
CA GLN A 202 -7.21 -18.21 16.32
C GLN A 202 -6.66 -17.93 14.91
N GLU A 203 -7.00 -18.77 13.94
CA GLU A 203 -6.65 -18.55 12.54
C GLU A 203 -7.47 -17.38 11.97
N VAL A 204 -6.79 -16.47 11.26
CA VAL A 204 -7.46 -15.40 10.52
C VAL A 204 -8.30 -16.07 9.42
N ARG A 205 -9.63 -16.06 9.57
CA ARG A 205 -10.53 -16.53 8.53
C ARG A 205 -10.61 -15.52 7.40
N ALA A 206 -10.63 -16.05 6.20
CA ALA A 206 -10.76 -15.33 4.94
C ALA A 206 -12.04 -14.51 4.82
N LEU A 207 -12.08 -13.67 3.79
CA LEU A 207 -13.20 -12.82 3.39
C LEU A 207 -14.56 -13.53 3.57
N MET A 208 -15.28 -13.24 4.63
CA MET A 208 -16.66 -13.69 4.79
C MET A 208 -17.58 -12.71 4.07
N LEU A 209 -18.35 -13.18 3.10
CA LEU A 209 -19.35 -12.37 2.38
C LEU A 209 -20.31 -11.64 3.32
N ASP A 210 -20.63 -12.24 4.45
CA ASP A 210 -21.47 -11.61 5.48
C ASP A 210 -20.74 -10.47 6.22
N GLY A 211 -19.43 -10.63 6.48
CA GLY A 211 -18.59 -9.55 7.01
C GLY A 211 -18.52 -8.35 6.05
N LEU A 212 -18.39 -8.61 4.75
CA LEU A 212 -18.43 -7.58 3.72
C LEU A 212 -19.76 -6.80 3.74
N LYS A 213 -20.89 -7.50 3.77
CA LYS A 213 -22.22 -6.87 3.85
C LYS A 213 -22.39 -6.08 5.14
N HIS A 214 -21.83 -6.56 6.26
CA HIS A 214 -21.87 -5.85 7.53
C HIS A 214 -21.05 -4.56 7.49
N ALA A 215 -19.79 -4.63 7.06
CA ALA A 215 -18.89 -3.47 6.96
C ALA A 215 -19.50 -2.36 6.09
N LEU A 216 -20.08 -2.70 4.94
CA LEU A 216 -20.71 -1.73 4.03
C LEU A 216 -21.98 -1.08 4.59
N LYS A 217 -22.61 -1.63 5.65
CA LYS A 217 -23.73 -0.99 6.36
C LYS A 217 -23.30 0.01 7.41
N VAL A 218 -22.03 -0.02 7.83
CA VAL A 218 -21.48 0.89 8.84
C VAL A 218 -21.21 2.25 8.21
N ARG A 219 -22.03 3.26 8.52
CA ARG A 219 -21.89 4.61 7.92
C ARG A 219 -20.51 5.25 8.12
N PRO A 220 -19.88 5.23 9.32
CA PRO A 220 -18.54 5.79 9.50
C PRO A 220 -17.48 5.13 8.60
N PHE A 221 -17.65 3.87 8.21
CA PHE A 221 -16.74 3.17 7.34
C PHE A 221 -16.67 3.77 5.92
N TRP A 222 -17.76 4.38 5.43
CA TRP A 222 -17.74 5.08 4.14
C TRP A 222 -16.88 6.34 4.15
N PHE A 223 -16.82 7.06 5.28
CA PHE A 223 -15.87 8.16 5.44
C PHE A 223 -14.43 7.65 5.39
N ASP A 224 -14.16 6.52 6.05
CA ASP A 224 -12.84 5.90 6.08
C ASP A 224 -12.42 5.40 4.69
N LEU A 225 -13.34 4.77 3.94
CA LEU A 225 -13.11 4.41 2.53
C LEU A 225 -12.84 5.64 1.64
N ALA A 226 -13.53 6.76 1.89
CA ALA A 226 -13.28 8.00 1.16
C ALA A 226 -11.88 8.57 1.50
N LEU A 227 -11.46 8.51 2.77
CA LEU A 227 -10.12 8.91 3.18
C LEU A 227 -9.04 8.02 2.55
N ALA A 228 -9.26 6.70 2.50
CA ALA A 228 -8.36 5.76 1.82
C ALA A 228 -8.26 6.05 0.32
N PHE A 229 -9.40 6.32 -0.35
CA PHE A 229 -9.43 6.70 -1.76
C PHE A 229 -8.64 7.98 -2.02
N ILE A 230 -8.88 9.04 -1.23
CA ILE A 230 -8.20 10.33 -1.39
C ILE A 230 -6.71 10.20 -1.05
N GLY A 231 -6.37 9.60 0.09
CA GLY A 231 -4.98 9.47 0.55
C GLY A 231 -4.12 8.65 -0.39
N LEU A 232 -4.58 7.45 -0.77
CA LEU A 232 -3.88 6.60 -1.73
C LEU A 232 -3.91 7.19 -3.15
N GLY A 233 -5.00 7.87 -3.54
CA GLY A 233 -5.08 8.54 -4.82
C GLY A 233 -4.05 9.65 -4.99
N ILE A 234 -3.88 10.49 -3.97
CA ILE A 234 -2.86 11.54 -3.96
C ILE A 234 -1.46 10.93 -3.97
N PHE A 235 -1.20 9.94 -3.10
CA PHE A 235 0.08 9.25 -3.05
C PHE A 235 0.43 8.63 -4.41
N ASN A 236 -0.48 7.84 -4.98
CA ASN A 236 -0.29 7.18 -6.27
C ASN A 236 -0.17 8.19 -7.43
N GLY A 237 -0.95 9.27 -7.39
CA GLY A 237 -0.89 10.32 -8.40
C GLY A 237 0.44 11.07 -8.38
N VAL A 238 0.88 11.50 -7.20
CA VAL A 238 2.17 12.19 -7.03
C VAL A 238 3.32 11.26 -7.41
N THR A 239 3.32 9.99 -6.97
CA THR A 239 4.38 9.04 -7.32
C THR A 239 4.41 8.70 -8.80
N THR A 240 3.25 8.55 -9.45
CA THR A 240 3.18 8.22 -10.88
C THR A 240 3.69 9.37 -11.76
N TRP A 241 3.29 10.61 -11.43
CA TRP A 241 3.63 11.78 -12.22
C TRP A 241 4.84 12.56 -11.69
N ILE A 242 5.64 11.98 -10.78
CA ILE A 242 6.67 12.70 -10.01
C ILE A 242 7.66 13.47 -10.90
N GLU A 243 8.16 12.85 -11.95
CA GLU A 243 9.09 13.48 -12.90
C GLU A 243 8.36 14.48 -13.80
N ALA A 244 7.20 14.11 -14.35
CA ALA A 244 6.41 14.97 -15.22
C ALA A 244 5.94 16.26 -14.52
N MET A 245 5.69 16.22 -13.19
CA MET A 245 5.31 17.38 -12.41
C MET A 245 6.44 18.39 -12.21
N ILE A 246 7.68 17.91 -12.06
CA ILE A 246 8.82 18.80 -11.75
C ILE A 246 9.63 19.21 -12.98
N ARG A 247 9.56 18.44 -14.07
CA ARG A 247 10.24 18.71 -15.34
C ARG A 247 10.01 20.12 -15.88
N PRO A 248 8.77 20.67 -15.93
CA PRO A 248 8.53 22.05 -16.40
C PRO A 248 9.20 23.12 -15.56
N ARG A 249 9.63 22.79 -14.34
CA ARG A 249 10.35 23.69 -13.41
C ARG A 249 11.87 23.56 -13.54
N GLY A 250 12.37 22.76 -14.50
CA GLY A 250 13.79 22.57 -14.78
C GLY A 250 14.50 21.52 -13.92
N PHE A 251 13.76 20.70 -13.18
CA PHE A 251 14.33 19.59 -12.40
C PHE A 251 14.58 18.36 -13.29
N THR A 252 15.57 17.56 -12.86
CA THR A 252 16.04 16.37 -13.59
C THR A 252 15.31 15.09 -13.14
N PRO A 253 15.41 13.98 -13.91
CA PRO A 253 14.97 12.66 -13.44
C PRO A 253 15.64 12.21 -12.12
N GLY A 254 16.91 12.57 -11.90
CA GLY A 254 17.62 12.33 -10.63
C GLY A 254 16.97 13.05 -9.44
N ASP A 255 16.50 14.30 -9.68
CA ASP A 255 15.74 15.06 -8.67
C ASP A 255 14.39 14.38 -8.37
N ALA A 256 13.72 13.83 -9.39
CA ALA A 256 12.48 13.07 -9.22
C ALA A 256 12.70 11.81 -8.39
N GLY A 257 13.78 11.09 -8.64
CA GLY A 257 14.18 9.93 -7.84
C GLY A 257 14.45 10.28 -6.38
N THR A 258 15.20 11.36 -6.13
CA THR A 258 15.49 11.89 -4.80
C THR A 258 14.21 12.31 -4.07
N LEU A 259 13.34 13.03 -4.77
CA LEU A 259 12.04 13.48 -4.24
C LEU A 259 11.17 12.29 -3.83
N GLY A 260 11.06 11.27 -4.68
CA GLY A 260 10.33 10.04 -4.37
C GLY A 260 10.92 9.28 -3.19
N ALA A 261 12.25 9.16 -3.12
CA ALA A 261 12.93 8.51 -1.99
C ALA A 261 12.70 9.24 -0.67
N LEU A 262 12.78 10.58 -0.65
CA LEU A 262 12.51 11.39 0.54
C LEU A 262 11.06 11.31 0.97
N MET A 263 10.12 11.28 0.02
CA MET A 263 8.70 11.07 0.31
C MET A 263 8.46 9.70 0.97
N ILE A 264 9.09 8.62 0.46
CA ILE A 264 8.99 7.28 1.05
C ILE A 264 9.67 7.25 2.42
N LEU A 265 10.83 7.85 2.57
CA LEU A 265 11.54 7.92 3.86
C LEU A 265 10.70 8.64 4.92
N GLY A 266 10.14 9.81 4.57
CA GLY A 266 9.19 10.51 5.43
C GLY A 266 8.00 9.62 5.78
N GLY A 267 7.43 8.92 4.78
CA GLY A 267 6.33 7.98 4.96
C GLY A 267 6.63 6.84 5.92
N VAL A 268 7.81 6.22 5.82
CA VAL A 268 8.26 5.15 6.74
C VAL A 268 8.33 5.67 8.18
N ILE A 269 8.95 6.83 8.38
CA ILE A 269 9.07 7.43 9.72
C ILE A 269 7.67 7.82 10.24
N GLY A 270 6.86 8.47 9.42
CA GLY A 270 5.51 8.88 9.76
C GLY A 270 4.60 7.71 10.12
N ALA A 271 4.65 6.62 9.34
CA ALA A 271 3.86 5.41 9.58
C ALA A 271 4.23 4.65 10.88
N VAL A 272 5.38 4.94 11.45
CA VAL A 272 5.76 4.42 12.78
C VAL A 272 5.37 5.40 13.89
N VAL A 273 5.71 6.69 13.72
CA VAL A 273 5.60 7.70 14.78
C VAL A 273 4.12 8.03 15.08
N ILE A 274 3.36 8.41 14.05
CA ILE A 274 1.98 8.93 14.26
C ILE A 274 1.02 7.82 14.71
N PRO A 275 1.00 6.62 14.10
CA PRO A 275 0.17 5.52 14.57
C PRO A 275 0.52 5.07 15.99
N SER A 276 1.82 5.00 16.36
CA SER A 276 2.24 4.66 17.73
C SER A 276 1.68 5.63 18.77
N LEU A 277 1.64 6.93 18.44
CA LEU A 277 1.02 7.95 19.29
C LEU A 277 -0.51 7.78 19.35
N SER A 278 -1.14 7.46 18.22
CA SER A 278 -2.57 7.17 18.13
C SER A 278 -2.95 5.96 18.98
N ASP A 279 -2.16 4.89 18.95
CA ASP A 279 -2.37 3.67 19.73
C ASP A 279 -2.24 3.95 21.23
N LYS A 280 -1.19 4.68 21.63
CA LYS A 280 -0.94 5.03 23.01
C LYS A 280 -2.06 5.89 23.63
N GLN A 281 -2.63 6.81 22.84
CA GLN A 281 -3.69 7.72 23.29
C GLN A 281 -5.09 7.20 22.97
N ARG A 282 -5.23 6.17 22.14
CA ARG A 282 -6.51 5.62 21.64
C ARG A 282 -7.42 6.68 21.01
N MET A 283 -6.84 7.64 20.27
CA MET A 283 -7.54 8.77 19.65
C MET A 283 -7.33 8.74 18.12
N ARG A 284 -8.05 7.83 17.42
CA ARG A 284 -7.90 7.61 15.97
C ARG A 284 -8.23 8.86 15.16
N GLN A 285 -9.39 9.47 15.46
CA GLN A 285 -9.86 10.66 14.79
C GLN A 285 -8.85 11.80 14.86
N ARG A 286 -8.30 12.08 16.05
CA ARG A 286 -7.34 13.17 16.25
C ARG A 286 -6.08 12.99 15.40
N TYR A 287 -5.56 11.77 15.33
CA TYR A 287 -4.34 11.50 14.60
C TYR A 287 -4.55 11.40 13.09
N LEU A 288 -5.73 10.98 12.62
CA LEU A 288 -6.14 11.15 11.21
C LEU A 288 -6.23 12.63 10.84
N TYR A 289 -6.79 13.46 11.71
CA TYR A 289 -6.81 14.92 11.53
C TYR A 289 -5.39 15.50 11.40
N VAL A 290 -4.48 15.11 12.30
CA VAL A 290 -3.08 15.56 12.26
C VAL A 290 -2.39 15.09 10.97
N ALA A 291 -2.64 13.86 10.53
CA ALA A 291 -2.07 13.30 9.32
C ALA A 291 -2.52 14.07 8.05
N PHE A 292 -3.81 14.27 7.87
CA PHE A 292 -4.29 15.01 6.69
C PHE A 292 -3.99 16.51 6.77
N ALA A 293 -4.17 17.16 7.91
CA ALA A 293 -3.86 18.57 8.07
C ALA A 293 -2.35 18.87 7.92
N GLY A 294 -1.51 17.98 8.48
CA GLY A 294 -0.06 18.08 8.36
C GLY A 294 0.47 17.84 6.95
N ALA A 295 -0.27 17.12 6.08
CA ALA A 295 0.12 16.94 4.69
C ALA A 295 -0.09 18.19 3.82
N ILE A 296 -0.92 19.15 4.24
CA ILE A 296 -1.26 20.34 3.45
C ILE A 296 -0.04 21.22 3.15
N PRO A 297 0.83 21.60 4.11
CA PRO A 297 2.02 22.41 3.79
C PRO A 297 2.94 21.71 2.80
N GLY A 298 3.18 20.41 2.96
CA GLY A 298 3.96 19.61 2.02
C GLY A 298 3.37 19.62 0.61
N MET A 299 2.05 19.49 0.48
CA MET A 299 1.36 19.57 -0.82
C MET A 299 1.47 20.96 -1.44
N ILE A 300 1.37 22.03 -0.64
CA ILE A 300 1.56 23.41 -1.11
C ILE A 300 3.00 23.59 -1.60
N GLY A 301 3.98 23.12 -0.84
CA GLY A 301 5.37 23.19 -1.24
C GLY A 301 5.66 22.41 -2.51
N LEU A 302 5.14 21.17 -2.67
CA LEU A 302 5.24 20.42 -3.91
C LEU A 302 4.64 21.16 -5.11
N THR A 303 3.57 21.93 -4.90
CA THR A 303 2.89 22.68 -5.95
C THR A 303 3.69 23.91 -6.39
N PHE A 304 4.28 24.65 -5.46
CA PHE A 304 4.83 25.98 -5.72
C PHE A 304 6.33 26.14 -5.50
N ALA A 305 7.03 25.14 -4.92
CA ALA A 305 8.47 25.24 -4.69
C ALA A 305 9.25 25.37 -6.00
N THR A 306 10.14 26.34 -6.05
CA THR A 306 11.08 26.57 -7.16
C THR A 306 12.51 26.19 -6.77
N SER A 307 12.81 26.03 -5.49
CA SER A 307 14.10 25.61 -5.01
C SER A 307 14.09 24.11 -4.64
N ALA A 308 15.18 23.41 -4.95
CA ALA A 308 15.30 21.99 -4.72
C ALA A 308 15.10 21.60 -3.24
N TRP A 309 15.74 22.33 -2.31
CA TRP A 309 15.63 22.02 -0.89
C TRP A 309 14.20 22.12 -0.34
N LEU A 310 13.43 23.13 -0.79
CA LEU A 310 12.04 23.30 -0.39
C LEU A 310 11.16 22.19 -1.00
N LEU A 311 11.42 21.83 -2.26
CA LEU A 311 10.73 20.74 -2.95
C LEU A 311 10.96 19.42 -2.22
N PHE A 312 12.21 19.12 -1.85
CA PHE A 312 12.59 17.89 -1.14
C PHE A 312 12.03 17.85 0.29
N ALA A 313 12.10 18.96 1.02
CA ALA A 313 11.49 19.07 2.35
C ALA A 313 9.97 18.85 2.29
N SER A 314 9.30 19.43 1.29
CA SER A 314 7.85 19.28 1.08
C SER A 314 7.46 17.84 0.74
N ALA A 315 8.28 17.13 -0.05
CA ALA A 315 8.05 15.72 -0.35
C ALA A 315 8.19 14.85 0.89
N PHE A 316 9.23 15.08 1.69
CA PHE A 316 9.42 14.39 2.96
C PHE A 316 8.24 14.62 3.92
N GLU A 317 7.83 15.87 4.08
CA GLU A 317 6.71 16.25 4.95
C GLU A 317 5.39 15.64 4.47
N MET A 318 5.08 15.74 3.17
CA MET A 318 3.88 15.12 2.59
C MET A 318 3.89 13.61 2.85
N GLY A 319 5.02 12.93 2.59
CA GLY A 319 5.17 11.51 2.84
C GLY A 319 4.97 11.15 4.30
N PHE A 320 5.62 11.91 5.21
CA PHE A 320 5.54 11.69 6.65
C PHE A 320 4.09 11.71 7.16
N PHE A 321 3.32 12.69 6.75
CA PHE A 321 1.95 12.84 7.22
C PHE A 321 0.98 11.95 6.45
N LEU A 322 0.99 11.96 5.13
CA LEU A 322 -0.02 11.28 4.32
C LEU A 322 0.08 9.74 4.46
N VAL A 323 1.29 9.18 4.44
CA VAL A 323 1.46 7.72 4.58
C VAL A 323 1.10 7.24 5.98
N SER A 324 1.27 8.08 7.01
CA SER A 324 0.89 7.75 8.38
C SER A 324 -0.63 7.59 8.58
N ALA A 325 -1.45 8.18 7.72
CA ALA A 325 -2.89 8.08 7.80
C ALA A 325 -3.38 6.63 7.58
N MET A 326 -2.75 5.87 6.69
CA MET A 326 -3.22 4.55 6.28
C MET A 326 -3.25 3.52 7.41
N PRO A 327 -2.19 3.33 8.23
CA PRO A 327 -2.25 2.41 9.37
C PRO A 327 -3.31 2.80 10.40
N ILE A 328 -3.51 4.10 10.64
CA ILE A 328 -4.52 4.59 11.58
C ILE A 328 -5.93 4.32 11.05
N ALA A 329 -6.16 4.58 9.76
CA ALA A 329 -7.41 4.32 9.07
C ALA A 329 -7.74 2.81 9.07
N MET A 330 -6.77 1.94 8.78
CA MET A 330 -6.95 0.48 8.84
C MET A 330 -7.34 0.01 10.24
N GLN A 331 -6.72 0.56 11.29
CA GLN A 331 -7.06 0.23 12.65
C GLN A 331 -8.45 0.76 13.02
N TYR A 332 -8.78 1.98 12.63
CA TYR A 332 -10.11 2.56 12.82
C TYR A 332 -11.18 1.73 12.12
N ALA A 333 -10.94 1.33 10.86
CA ALA A 333 -11.83 0.44 10.12
C ALA A 333 -12.12 -0.86 10.89
N ALA A 334 -11.09 -1.52 11.41
CA ALA A 334 -11.22 -2.74 12.19
C ALA A 334 -12.06 -2.53 13.46
N GLU A 335 -11.86 -1.41 14.16
CA GLU A 335 -12.58 -1.07 15.38
C GLU A 335 -14.07 -0.79 15.13
N ILE A 336 -14.42 -0.03 14.09
CA ILE A 336 -15.82 0.37 13.83
C ILE A 336 -16.64 -0.70 13.11
N THR A 337 -15.99 -1.63 12.41
CA THR A 337 -16.68 -2.68 11.66
C THR A 337 -16.80 -3.99 12.43
N TYR A 338 -16.36 -4.05 13.66
CA TYR A 338 -16.54 -5.24 14.51
C TYR A 338 -18.02 -5.70 14.48
N PRO A 339 -18.34 -7.00 14.33
CA PRO A 339 -17.47 -8.19 14.35
C PRO A 339 -16.92 -8.63 12.96
N THR A 340 -16.86 -7.76 11.97
CA THR A 340 -16.25 -8.07 10.68
C THR A 340 -14.77 -8.39 10.88
N PRO A 341 -14.23 -9.46 10.25
CA PRO A 341 -12.81 -9.74 10.29
C PRO A 341 -11.98 -8.56 9.74
N GLU A 342 -10.89 -8.19 10.44
CA GLU A 342 -10.02 -7.08 10.07
C GLU A 342 -9.50 -7.19 8.61
N GLY A 343 -9.20 -8.41 8.15
CA GLY A 343 -8.79 -8.66 6.77
C GLY A 343 -9.83 -8.26 5.73
N THR A 344 -11.13 -8.32 6.07
CA THR A 344 -12.22 -7.92 5.18
C THR A 344 -12.32 -6.40 5.07
N SER A 345 -12.31 -5.68 6.19
CA SER A 345 -12.38 -4.21 6.20
C SER A 345 -11.12 -3.60 5.57
N ASN A 346 -9.93 -4.09 5.92
CA ASN A 346 -8.67 -3.63 5.36
C ASN A 346 -8.53 -3.97 3.86
N GLY A 347 -9.03 -5.14 3.44
CA GLY A 347 -9.09 -5.52 2.03
C GLY A 347 -9.98 -4.58 1.20
N LEU A 348 -11.13 -4.16 1.75
CA LEU A 348 -11.98 -3.15 1.12
C LEU A 348 -11.28 -1.79 1.01
N MET A 349 -10.61 -1.34 2.06
CA MET A 349 -9.84 -0.10 2.02
C MET A 349 -8.75 -0.14 0.96
N GLN A 350 -8.03 -1.26 0.86
CA GLN A 350 -7.00 -1.46 -0.17
C GLN A 350 -7.62 -1.44 -1.57
N LEU A 351 -8.76 -2.09 -1.78
CA LEU A 351 -9.47 -2.10 -3.06
C LEU A 351 -9.93 -0.68 -3.45
N PHE A 352 -10.55 0.07 -2.53
CA PHE A 352 -10.95 1.45 -2.77
C PHE A 352 -9.74 2.36 -3.05
N GLY A 353 -8.61 2.08 -2.38
CA GLY A 353 -7.34 2.73 -2.68
C GLY A 353 -6.87 2.50 -4.11
N GLN A 354 -7.04 1.31 -4.68
CA GLN A 354 -6.68 1.03 -6.08
C GLN A 354 -7.67 1.66 -7.07
N VAL A 355 -8.97 1.76 -6.73
CA VAL A 355 -9.96 2.50 -7.54
C VAL A 355 -9.55 3.97 -7.71
N SER A 356 -8.72 4.51 -6.82
CA SER A 356 -8.16 5.86 -6.93
C SER A 356 -7.29 6.11 -8.18
N VAL A 357 -7.02 5.08 -9.01
CA VAL A 357 -6.42 5.23 -10.35
C VAL A 357 -7.16 6.26 -11.19
N VAL A 358 -8.47 6.42 -10.99
CA VAL A 358 -9.30 7.46 -11.63
C VAL A 358 -8.72 8.85 -11.33
N PHE A 359 -8.27 9.09 -10.11
CA PHE A 359 -7.64 10.36 -9.74
C PHE A 359 -6.29 10.57 -10.46
N VAL A 360 -5.51 9.52 -10.67
CA VAL A 360 -4.25 9.57 -11.44
C VAL A 360 -4.50 9.99 -12.89
N PHE A 361 -5.59 9.48 -13.51
CA PHE A 361 -6.04 9.94 -14.83
C PHE A 361 -6.53 11.38 -14.82
N ILE A 362 -7.28 11.79 -13.79
CA ILE A 362 -7.75 13.17 -13.65
C ILE A 362 -6.57 14.14 -13.54
N MET A 363 -5.50 13.76 -12.84
CA MET A 363 -4.30 14.61 -12.75
C MET A 363 -3.70 14.89 -14.12
N GLU A 364 -3.60 13.90 -15.00
CA GLU A 364 -3.12 14.11 -16.37
C GLU A 364 -4.11 14.92 -17.21
N ALA A 365 -5.41 14.66 -17.07
CA ALA A 365 -6.44 15.42 -17.79
C ALA A 365 -6.48 16.91 -17.42
N LEU A 366 -6.08 17.26 -16.20
CA LEU A 366 -5.97 18.64 -15.72
C LEU A 366 -4.61 19.30 -16.03
N ARG A 367 -3.69 18.55 -16.66
CA ARG A 367 -2.39 19.09 -17.08
C ARG A 367 -2.57 20.21 -18.08
N THR A 368 -1.90 21.34 -17.83
CA THR A 368 -1.98 22.50 -18.72
C THR A 368 -1.21 22.26 -20.03
N ALA A 369 -1.49 23.07 -21.05
CA ALA A 369 -0.76 23.04 -22.31
C ALA A 369 0.77 23.26 -22.15
N ASN A 370 1.18 23.96 -21.09
CA ASN A 370 2.60 24.16 -20.74
C ASN A 370 3.20 22.99 -19.95
N GLY A 371 2.49 21.87 -19.81
CA GLY A 371 2.95 20.69 -19.08
C GLY A 371 2.83 20.77 -17.55
N SER A 372 2.27 21.84 -16.99
CA SER A 372 2.17 22.01 -15.54
C SER A 372 1.01 21.19 -14.93
N PHE A 373 1.29 20.53 -13.82
CA PHE A 373 0.31 19.82 -12.99
C PHE A 373 -0.30 20.67 -11.87
N THR A 374 -0.05 21.99 -11.87
CA THR A 374 -0.56 22.90 -10.81
C THR A 374 -2.06 22.77 -10.60
N PRO A 375 -2.95 22.73 -11.62
CA PRO A 375 -4.40 22.57 -11.38
C PRO A 375 -4.73 21.22 -10.71
N ALA A 376 -4.04 20.16 -11.09
CA ALA A 376 -4.23 18.84 -10.46
C ALA A 376 -3.76 18.79 -9.00
N LEU A 377 -2.64 19.45 -8.70
CA LEU A 377 -2.12 19.57 -7.33
C LEU A 377 -3.01 20.46 -6.45
N LEU A 378 -3.59 21.53 -7.00
CA LEU A 378 -4.59 22.33 -6.29
C LEU A 378 -5.86 21.52 -6.00
N LEU A 379 -6.33 20.69 -6.94
CA LEU A 379 -7.41 19.74 -6.68
C LEU A 379 -7.03 18.78 -5.55
N ALA A 380 -5.81 18.23 -5.57
CA ALA A 380 -5.32 17.35 -4.53
C ALA A 380 -5.31 18.04 -3.15
N ILE A 381 -4.84 19.29 -3.06
CA ILE A 381 -4.90 20.09 -1.83
C ILE A 381 -6.36 20.25 -1.37
N GLY A 382 -7.27 20.59 -2.29
CA GLY A 382 -8.70 20.68 -1.99
C GLY A 382 -9.27 19.39 -1.43
N LEU A 383 -8.89 18.24 -1.99
CA LEU A 383 -9.29 16.91 -1.50
C LEU A 383 -8.70 16.60 -0.12
N VAL A 384 -7.46 17.00 0.17
CA VAL A 384 -6.88 16.88 1.52
C VAL A 384 -7.66 17.73 2.52
N VAL A 385 -8.04 18.96 2.16
CA VAL A 385 -8.90 19.82 3.01
C VAL A 385 -10.26 19.15 3.23
N VAL A 386 -10.87 18.57 2.20
CA VAL A 386 -12.11 17.79 2.34
C VAL A 386 -11.88 16.61 3.30
N SER A 387 -10.75 15.91 3.21
CA SER A 387 -10.41 14.83 4.13
C SER A 387 -10.34 15.31 5.58
N VAL A 388 -9.73 16.48 5.83
CA VAL A 388 -9.70 17.09 7.17
C VAL A 388 -11.13 17.34 7.67
N VAL A 389 -12.04 17.84 6.83
CA VAL A 389 -13.45 18.04 7.19
C VAL A 389 -14.17 16.70 7.43
N LEU A 390 -13.95 15.70 6.59
CA LEU A 390 -14.53 14.36 6.77
C LEU A 390 -14.10 13.74 8.11
N VAL A 391 -12.83 13.87 8.46
CA VAL A 391 -12.32 13.37 9.75
C VAL A 391 -13.03 14.03 10.93
N THR A 392 -13.41 15.31 10.86
CA THR A 392 -14.16 15.95 11.96
C THR A 392 -15.56 15.37 12.15
N GLN A 393 -16.12 14.72 11.13
CA GLN A 393 -17.44 14.04 11.21
C GLN A 393 -17.33 12.61 11.76
N MET A 394 -16.12 12.05 11.83
CA MET A 394 -15.87 10.73 12.41
C MET A 394 -15.90 10.84 13.95
N LYS A 395 -16.19 9.73 14.60
CA LYS A 395 -16.12 9.63 16.06
C LYS A 395 -15.19 8.48 16.42
N ASP A 396 -14.36 8.67 17.43
CA ASP A 396 -13.57 7.57 17.95
C ASP A 396 -14.50 6.44 18.39
N ALA A 397 -14.12 5.19 18.08
CA ALA A 397 -14.86 4.02 18.57
C ALA A 397 -14.77 4.01 20.10
N THR A 398 -15.90 3.99 20.77
CA THR A 398 -15.98 3.80 22.23
C THR A 398 -15.73 2.33 22.53
N LEU A 399 -14.47 1.91 22.48
CA LEU A 399 -14.07 0.61 23.01
C LEU A 399 -14.10 0.71 24.53
N ASP A 400 -14.89 -0.16 25.16
CA ASP A 400 -14.88 -0.28 26.61
C ASP A 400 -13.46 -0.58 27.10
N ARG A 401 -13.06 -0.05 28.26
CA ARG A 401 -11.69 -0.13 28.80
C ARG A 401 -11.20 -1.58 29.02
N THR A 402 -12.08 -2.55 28.88
CA THR A 402 -11.82 -3.99 29.05
C THR A 402 -11.46 -4.71 27.74
N GLY A 403 -11.46 -4.02 26.57
CA GLY A 403 -11.23 -4.67 25.26
C GLY A 403 -12.40 -5.53 24.79
N ALA A 404 -13.54 -5.48 25.46
CA ALA A 404 -14.78 -6.11 25.03
C ALA A 404 -15.49 -5.24 23.98
N ALA A 405 -16.20 -5.91 23.05
CA ALA A 405 -16.98 -5.26 22.00
C ALA A 405 -17.91 -4.17 22.55
N PRO A 406 -18.19 -3.10 21.79
CA PRO A 406 -19.18 -2.09 22.20
C PRO A 406 -20.54 -2.76 22.45
N LEU A 407 -21.10 -2.55 23.64
CA LEU A 407 -22.45 -2.98 23.96
C LEU A 407 -23.42 -2.31 22.98
N SER A 408 -24.32 -3.11 22.39
CA SER A 408 -25.40 -2.59 21.56
C SER A 408 -26.25 -1.57 22.36
N PRO A 409 -26.83 -0.52 21.71
CA PRO A 409 -27.56 0.54 22.42
C PRO A 409 -28.80 0.07 23.24
N GLY A 410 -29.01 -1.23 23.38
CA GLY A 410 -30.10 -1.86 24.17
C GLY A 410 -29.66 -2.65 25.39
N GLU A 411 -28.36 -2.84 25.62
CA GLU A 411 -27.80 -3.65 26.71
C GLU A 411 -27.04 -2.81 27.74
N ILE A 412 -27.66 -1.76 28.25
CA ILE A 412 -27.16 -1.10 29.46
C ILE A 412 -27.75 -1.90 30.63
N PRO A 413 -26.94 -2.66 31.44
CA PRO A 413 -27.43 -3.27 32.65
C PRO A 413 -27.97 -2.18 33.56
N SER A 414 -29.18 -2.38 34.08
CA SER A 414 -29.76 -1.44 35.05
C SER A 414 -28.84 -1.32 36.27
N PRO A 415 -28.76 -0.15 36.91
CA PRO A 415 -27.89 0.08 38.09
C PRO A 415 -28.14 -0.90 39.26
N ASP A 416 -29.23 -1.64 39.22
CA ASP A 416 -29.63 -2.57 40.28
C ASP A 416 -29.01 -3.98 40.16
N SER A 417 -28.43 -4.34 38.99
CA SER A 417 -27.81 -5.66 38.80
C SER A 417 -26.38 -5.78 39.36
N VAL A 418 -25.76 -4.66 39.74
CA VAL A 418 -24.37 -4.60 40.26
C VAL A 418 -24.33 -4.78 41.80
N ARG A 419 -25.47 -4.71 42.50
CA ARG A 419 -25.52 -4.79 43.95
C ARG A 419 -25.73 -6.18 44.54
N SER A 420 -25.96 -7.21 43.74
CA SER A 420 -26.25 -8.57 44.24
C SER A 420 -25.05 -9.55 44.22
N GLY A 421 -23.82 -9.08 43.97
CA GLY A 421 -22.62 -9.93 43.89
C GLY A 421 -21.59 -9.78 45.02
N SER A 422 -21.94 -9.14 46.14
CA SER A 422 -21.01 -8.96 47.27
C SER A 422 -21.40 -9.70 48.52
N ASP A 423 -21.99 -10.90 48.41
CA ASP A 423 -22.12 -11.84 49.50
C ASP A 423 -22.03 -13.28 48.96
N LEU A 424 -20.79 -13.81 48.96
CA LEU A 424 -20.43 -15.20 49.22
C LEU A 424 -18.91 -15.37 49.13
#